data_ca4e2b758728d174a9e6f1fed8f2829f
#
_entry.id   ca4e2b758728d174a9e6f1fed8f2829f
#
_cell.length_a   1.000
_cell.length_b   1.000
_cell.length_c   1.000
_cell.angle_alpha   90.00
_cell.angle_beta   90.00
_cell.angle_gamma   90.00
#
_symmetry.space_group_name_H-M   'P 1'
#
loop_
_entity.id
_entity.type
_entity.pdbx_description
1 polymer ?
#
loop_
_entity_poly.entity_id
_entity_poly.type
_entity_poly.pdbx_seq_one_letter_code
_entity_poly.pdbx_strand_id
1 'polypeptide(L)'
;MSKAKVSIWGRPFELSVIYDKCAGEEVLDSQREAVEAFLGDCPVDRAKSKVEEYVINHACAKLSQANIDNIFKYVMPKSIYVLRNSKLGDVAILCNYKFDMEHGLAIIFGKGKLKAIDAQDAVL
;
A
#
# COMPACT_ATOMS: atom_id res chain seq x y z
N MET A 1 18.54 -6.61 0.66
CA MET A 1 17.18 -6.07 0.66
C MET A 1 16.51 -6.35 -0.68
N SER A 2 15.31 -6.88 -0.65
CA SER A 2 14.59 -7.23 -1.88
C SER A 2 13.85 -6.02 -2.43
N LYS A 3 13.79 -5.95 -3.76
CA LYS A 3 13.00 -4.95 -4.46
C LYS A 3 12.13 -5.63 -5.49
N ALA A 4 10.97 -5.07 -5.76
CA ALA A 4 10.03 -5.60 -6.74
C ALA A 4 9.64 -4.52 -7.74
N LYS A 5 9.56 -4.90 -8.99
CA LYS A 5 9.05 -4.01 -10.03
C LYS A 5 7.55 -4.28 -10.17
N VAL A 6 6.76 -3.23 -10.05
CA VAL A 6 5.31 -3.33 -10.11
C VAL A 6 4.73 -2.12 -10.83
N SER A 7 3.72 -2.36 -11.66
CA SER A 7 2.98 -1.28 -12.30
C SER A 7 1.79 -0.94 -11.40
N ILE A 8 1.73 0.31 -10.96
CA ILE A 8 0.66 0.80 -10.11
C ILE A 8 -0.04 1.93 -10.83
N TRP A 9 -1.33 1.73 -11.12
CA TRP A 9 -2.17 2.73 -11.79
C TRP A 9 -1.55 3.25 -13.09
N GLY A 10 -0.97 2.32 -13.87
CA GLY A 10 -0.40 2.61 -15.18
C GLY A 10 1.02 3.17 -15.15
N ARG A 11 1.66 3.24 -13.98
CA ARG A 11 3.02 3.76 -13.83
C ARG A 11 3.94 2.69 -13.24
N PRO A 12 5.15 2.47 -13.81
CA PRO A 12 6.08 1.49 -13.26
C PRO A 12 6.79 2.04 -12.02
N PHE A 13 6.96 1.16 -11.04
CA PHE A 13 7.70 1.46 -9.82
C PHE A 13 8.64 0.32 -9.47
N GLU A 14 9.74 0.66 -8.81
CA GLU A 14 10.61 -0.31 -8.15
C GLU A 14 10.51 -0.04 -6.65
N LEU A 15 9.84 -0.93 -5.93
CA LEU A 15 9.53 -0.75 -4.52
C LEU A 15 10.36 -1.71 -3.66
N SER A 16 10.81 -1.24 -2.50
CA SER A 16 11.46 -2.11 -1.52
C SER A 16 10.43 -3.05 -0.92
N VAL A 17 10.81 -4.33 -0.76
CA VAL A 17 9.95 -5.32 -0.11
C VAL A 17 10.44 -5.51 1.31
N ILE A 18 9.59 -5.21 2.28
CA ILE A 18 9.89 -5.28 3.70
C ILE A 18 9.02 -6.35 4.33
N TYR A 19 9.65 -7.35 4.95
CA TYR A 19 8.94 -8.41 5.64
C TYR A 19 8.85 -8.11 7.13
N ASP A 20 7.64 -8.19 7.68
CA ASP A 20 7.42 -8.03 9.11
C ASP A 20 8.00 -9.23 9.85
N LYS A 21 9.09 -9.03 10.56
CA LYS A 21 9.73 -10.07 11.37
C LYS A 21 10.58 -9.42 12.46
N CYS A 22 10.73 -10.12 13.58
CA CYS A 22 11.64 -9.71 14.64
C CYS A 22 13.08 -10.10 14.31
N ALA A 23 14.04 -9.46 14.98
CA ALA A 23 15.45 -9.80 14.81
C ALA A 23 15.68 -11.27 15.17
N GLY A 24 16.39 -11.99 14.30
CA GLY A 24 16.67 -13.42 14.48
C GLY A 24 15.59 -14.36 13.94
N GLU A 25 14.45 -13.84 13.53
CA GLU A 25 13.41 -14.63 12.88
C GLU A 25 13.65 -14.69 11.37
N GLU A 26 13.14 -15.75 10.76
CA GLU A 26 13.17 -15.88 9.31
C GLU A 26 11.83 -15.46 8.72
N VAL A 27 11.84 -15.06 7.44
CA VAL A 27 10.62 -14.78 6.68
C VAL A 27 9.82 -16.07 6.55
N LEU A 28 8.53 -16.01 6.85
CA LEU A 28 7.64 -17.16 6.72
C LEU A 28 7.35 -17.46 5.24
N ASP A 29 7.13 -18.73 4.93
CA ASP A 29 6.71 -19.13 3.58
C ASP A 29 5.40 -18.45 3.18
N SER A 30 4.48 -18.30 4.14
CA SER A 30 3.21 -17.58 3.92
C SER A 30 3.44 -16.13 3.50
N GLN A 31 4.47 -15.47 4.03
CA GLN A 31 4.83 -14.12 3.64
C GLN A 31 5.35 -14.06 2.22
N ARG A 32 6.21 -15.02 1.84
CA ARG A 32 6.73 -15.11 0.46
C ARG A 32 5.62 -15.38 -0.54
N GLU A 33 4.74 -16.32 -0.21
CA GLU A 33 3.60 -16.66 -1.05
C GLU A 33 2.65 -15.47 -1.21
N ALA A 34 2.42 -14.72 -0.14
CA ALA A 34 1.55 -13.55 -0.16
C ALA A 34 2.08 -12.47 -1.13
N VAL A 35 3.38 -12.18 -1.09
CA VAL A 35 3.96 -11.16 -1.97
C VAL A 35 3.99 -11.64 -3.43
N GLU A 36 4.26 -12.93 -3.67
CA GLU A 36 4.23 -13.49 -5.02
C GLU A 36 2.83 -13.41 -5.62
N ALA A 37 1.82 -13.77 -4.84
CA ALA A 37 0.42 -13.68 -5.28
C ALA A 37 0.02 -12.22 -5.52
N PHE A 38 0.44 -11.32 -4.67
CA PHE A 38 0.18 -9.88 -4.82
C PHE A 38 0.79 -9.34 -6.11
N LEU A 39 2.04 -9.69 -6.41
CA LEU A 39 2.73 -9.22 -7.61
C LEU A 39 2.12 -9.83 -8.87
N GLY A 40 1.67 -11.07 -8.81
CA GLY A 40 1.03 -11.74 -9.95
C GLY A 40 -0.36 -11.23 -10.26
N ASP A 41 -1.15 -10.90 -9.24
CA ASP A 41 -2.54 -10.45 -9.39
C ASP A 41 -2.66 -8.93 -9.50
N CYS A 42 -1.72 -8.18 -8.97
CA CYS A 42 -1.70 -6.71 -8.94
C CYS A 42 -3.03 -6.10 -8.47
N PRO A 43 -3.54 -6.48 -7.28
CA PRO A 43 -4.84 -5.98 -6.81
C PRO A 43 -4.84 -4.47 -6.55
N VAL A 44 -3.66 -3.86 -6.45
CA VAL A 44 -3.52 -2.41 -6.23
C VAL A 44 -4.14 -1.60 -7.37
N ASP A 45 -4.10 -2.10 -8.60
CA ASP A 45 -4.72 -1.41 -9.74
C ASP A 45 -6.23 -1.28 -9.57
N ARG A 46 -6.86 -2.27 -8.97
CA ARG A 46 -8.30 -2.26 -8.71
C ARG A 46 -8.68 -1.37 -7.53
N ALA A 47 -7.71 -0.98 -6.72
CA ALA A 47 -7.94 -0.15 -5.53
C ALA A 47 -7.88 1.35 -5.82
N LYS A 48 -7.52 1.77 -7.02
CA LYS A 48 -7.34 3.19 -7.36
C LYS A 48 -8.54 4.05 -6.98
N SER A 49 -9.74 3.65 -7.36
CA SER A 49 -10.95 4.42 -7.06
C SER A 49 -11.20 4.55 -5.55
N LYS A 50 -10.89 3.52 -4.79
CA LYS A 50 -11.03 3.55 -3.33
C LYS A 50 -9.99 4.46 -2.67
N VAL A 51 -8.77 4.46 -3.19
CA VAL A 51 -7.73 5.36 -2.70
C VAL A 51 -8.10 6.81 -3.01
N GLU A 52 -8.59 7.10 -4.20
CA GLU A 52 -9.06 8.44 -4.56
C GLU A 52 -10.21 8.88 -3.66
N GLU A 53 -11.16 8.00 -3.40
CA GLU A 53 -12.28 8.26 -2.49
C GLU A 53 -11.78 8.57 -1.08
N TYR A 54 -10.82 7.80 -0.58
CA TYR A 54 -10.22 8.05 0.73
C TYR A 54 -9.59 9.44 0.80
N VAL A 55 -8.82 9.83 -0.22
CA VAL A 55 -8.16 11.14 -0.27
C VAL A 55 -9.18 12.26 -0.29
N ILE A 56 -10.21 12.13 -1.11
CA ILE A 56 -11.28 13.13 -1.21
C ILE A 56 -11.99 13.29 0.14
N ASN A 57 -12.36 12.20 0.78
CA ASN A 57 -13.06 12.23 2.06
C ASN A 57 -12.18 12.75 3.20
N HIS A 58 -10.91 12.37 3.21
CA HIS A 58 -9.98 12.76 4.26
C HIS A 58 -9.54 14.21 4.13
N ALA A 59 -9.39 14.70 2.92
CA ALA A 59 -8.81 16.01 2.64
C ALA A 59 -9.77 16.97 1.94
N CYS A 60 -11.07 16.78 2.08
CA CYS A 60 -12.08 17.58 1.38
C CYS A 60 -11.95 19.07 1.62
N ALA A 61 -11.51 19.50 2.79
CA ALA A 61 -11.28 20.90 3.12
C ALA A 61 -10.02 21.48 2.45
N LYS A 62 -9.12 20.63 1.97
CA LYS A 62 -7.85 21.01 1.34
C LYS A 62 -7.88 20.88 -0.17
N LEU A 63 -8.87 20.15 -0.70
CA LEU A 63 -9.04 19.96 -2.13
C LEU A 63 -10.06 20.97 -2.65
N SER A 64 -9.71 21.66 -3.73
CA SER A 64 -10.59 22.63 -4.35
C SER A 64 -11.65 21.99 -5.25
N GLN A 65 -11.55 20.71 -5.51
CA GLN A 65 -12.47 19.98 -6.38
C GLN A 65 -12.70 18.56 -5.86
N ALA A 66 -13.84 17.99 -6.23
CA ALA A 66 -14.23 16.65 -5.81
C ALA A 66 -13.58 15.53 -6.63
N ASN A 67 -12.73 15.89 -7.62
CA ASN A 67 -12.07 14.95 -8.49
C ASN A 67 -10.56 15.01 -8.30
N ILE A 68 -9.90 13.88 -8.56
CA ILE A 68 -8.44 13.80 -8.55
C ILE A 68 -7.97 13.51 -9.96
N ASP A 69 -7.29 14.47 -10.58
CA ASP A 69 -6.75 14.32 -11.92
C ASP A 69 -5.54 13.38 -11.94
N ASN A 70 -4.70 13.48 -10.92
CA ASN A 70 -3.50 12.65 -10.82
C ASN A 70 -3.29 12.29 -9.35
N ILE A 71 -3.61 11.03 -9.02
CA ILE A 71 -3.48 10.50 -7.66
C ILE A 71 -2.05 10.59 -7.14
N PHE A 72 -1.05 10.51 -8.03
CA PHE A 72 0.37 10.58 -7.64
C PHE A 72 0.79 11.95 -7.09
N LYS A 73 0.00 12.98 -7.27
CA LYS A 73 0.24 14.27 -6.61
C LYS A 73 0.05 14.20 -5.11
N TYR A 74 -0.74 13.24 -4.64
CA TYR A 74 -1.14 13.12 -3.24
C TYR A 74 -0.62 11.85 -2.59
N VAL A 75 -0.59 10.75 -3.34
CA VAL A 75 -0.21 9.42 -2.84
C VAL A 75 0.90 8.86 -3.74
N MET A 76 2.08 8.65 -3.16
CA MET A 76 3.23 8.13 -3.90
C MET A 76 3.68 6.82 -3.29
N PRO A 77 3.47 5.68 -3.98
CA PRO A 77 3.92 4.38 -3.50
C PRO A 77 5.44 4.35 -3.24
N LYS A 78 5.84 3.75 -2.16
CA LYS A 78 7.23 3.74 -1.71
C LYS A 78 7.77 2.36 -1.43
N SER A 79 7.00 1.51 -0.75
CA SER A 79 7.45 0.16 -0.40
C SER A 79 6.28 -0.79 -0.26
N ILE A 80 6.60 -2.09 -0.35
CA ILE A 80 5.67 -3.18 -0.11
C ILE A 80 6.00 -3.74 1.27
N TYR A 81 5.03 -3.72 2.18
CA TYR A 81 5.18 -4.25 3.52
C TYR A 81 4.39 -5.55 3.64
N VAL A 82 5.09 -6.65 3.94
CA VAL A 82 4.46 -7.97 4.03
C VAL A 82 4.21 -8.30 5.49
N LEU A 83 2.92 -8.34 5.87
CA LEU A 83 2.51 -8.58 7.25
C LEU A 83 2.76 -10.02 7.66
N ARG A 84 2.91 -10.25 8.97
CA ARG A 84 3.18 -11.56 9.54
C ARG A 84 2.04 -11.95 10.47
N ASN A 85 1.29 -12.97 10.06
CA ASN A 85 0.17 -13.50 10.86
C ASN A 85 -0.81 -12.41 11.35
N SER A 86 -1.07 -11.43 10.49
CA SER A 86 -1.93 -10.31 10.85
C SER A 86 -3.35 -10.54 10.39
N LYS A 87 -4.30 -10.14 11.22
CA LYS A 87 -5.72 -10.11 10.87
C LYS A 87 -6.07 -8.93 9.97
N LEU A 88 -5.17 -7.93 9.89
CA LEU A 88 -5.37 -6.76 9.05
C LEU A 88 -5.29 -7.08 7.56
N GLY A 89 -4.41 -8.02 7.19
CA GLY A 89 -4.21 -8.42 5.81
C GLY A 89 -2.88 -9.12 5.63
N ASP A 90 -2.49 -9.33 4.38
CA ASP A 90 -1.26 -10.04 4.01
C ASP A 90 -0.16 -9.09 3.55
N VAL A 91 -0.53 -8.08 2.75
CA VAL A 91 0.40 -7.16 2.10
C VAL A 91 -0.16 -5.76 2.15
N ALA A 92 0.70 -4.78 2.41
CA ALA A 92 0.33 -3.37 2.36
C ALA A 92 1.29 -2.61 1.45
N ILE A 93 0.77 -1.64 0.70
CA ILE A 93 1.60 -0.68 -0.01
C ILE A 93 1.74 0.55 0.89
N LEU A 94 2.96 0.84 1.28
CA LEU A 94 3.26 2.03 2.07
C LEU A 94 3.56 3.18 1.13
N CYS A 95 2.89 4.29 1.33
CA CYS A 95 2.96 5.45 0.46
C CYS A 95 3.29 6.71 1.23
N ASN A 96 3.97 7.65 0.57
CA ASN A 96 4.01 9.02 1.05
C ASN A 96 2.65 9.64 0.76
N TYR A 97 2.14 10.43 1.69
CA TYR A 97 0.83 11.06 1.57
C TYR A 97 0.97 12.56 1.79
N LYS A 98 0.57 13.35 0.79
CA LYS A 98 0.75 14.80 0.80
C LYS A 98 0.08 15.48 2.00
N PHE A 99 -1.10 15.01 2.40
CA PHE A 99 -1.88 15.62 3.47
C PHE A 99 -1.53 15.11 4.87
N ASP A 100 -0.61 14.16 4.96
CA ASP A 100 -0.10 13.64 6.24
C ASP A 100 1.27 12.99 5.99
N MET A 101 2.28 13.82 5.79
CA MET A 101 3.63 13.35 5.49
C MET A 101 4.28 12.61 6.65
N GLU A 102 3.83 12.89 7.87
CA GLU A 102 4.38 12.26 9.07
C GLU A 102 3.95 10.80 9.19
N HIS A 103 2.68 10.52 8.97
CA HIS A 103 2.11 9.17 9.13
C HIS A 103 2.03 8.39 7.83
N GLY A 104 1.99 9.10 6.69
CA GLY A 104 1.88 8.45 5.38
C GLY A 104 0.55 7.74 5.18
N LEU A 105 0.55 6.80 4.25
CA LEU A 105 -0.66 6.05 3.89
C LEU A 105 -0.30 4.58 3.69
N ALA A 106 -1.15 3.68 4.17
CA ALA A 106 -1.03 2.24 3.93
C ALA A 106 -2.28 1.76 3.21
N ILE A 107 -2.08 1.07 2.08
CA ILE A 107 -3.14 0.42 1.32
C ILE A 107 -3.03 -1.07 1.62
N ILE A 108 -3.96 -1.61 2.39
CA ILE A 108 -3.86 -2.95 2.98
C ILE A 108 -4.70 -3.94 2.18
N PHE A 109 -4.06 -5.03 1.76
CA PHE A 109 -4.69 -6.10 0.98
C PHE A 109 -4.64 -7.42 1.74
N GLY A 110 -5.65 -8.26 1.52
CA GLY A 110 -5.67 -9.62 2.01
C GLY A 110 -6.31 -10.53 0.97
N LYS A 111 -5.62 -11.61 0.61
CA LYS A 111 -6.08 -12.61 -0.36
C LYS A 111 -6.52 -11.98 -1.68
N GLY A 112 -5.74 -11.02 -2.16
CA GLY A 112 -6.00 -10.35 -3.43
C GLY A 112 -7.09 -9.29 -3.41
N LYS A 113 -7.58 -8.90 -2.23
CA LYS A 113 -8.65 -7.91 -2.08
C LYS A 113 -8.22 -6.77 -1.18
N LEU A 114 -8.72 -5.57 -1.49
CA LEU A 114 -8.51 -4.41 -0.63
C LEU A 114 -9.24 -4.61 0.70
N LYS A 115 -8.51 -4.50 1.81
CA LYS A 115 -9.04 -4.62 3.16
C LYS A 115 -9.29 -3.27 3.82
N ALA A 116 -8.30 -2.37 3.73
CA ALA A 116 -8.40 -1.07 4.38
C ALA A 116 -7.41 -0.09 3.78
N ILE A 117 -7.67 1.19 3.98
CA ILE A 117 -6.74 2.28 3.69
C ILE A 117 -6.64 3.08 4.98
N ASP A 118 -5.42 3.25 5.50
CA ASP A 118 -5.21 3.90 6.79
C ASP A 118 -3.81 4.52 6.83
N ALA A 119 -3.45 5.15 7.94
CA ALA A 119 -2.08 5.62 8.17
C ALA A 119 -1.13 4.42 8.29
N GLN A 120 0.16 4.63 8.01
CA GLN A 120 1.17 3.56 8.11
C GLN A 120 1.24 2.95 9.51
N ASP A 121 0.91 3.71 10.54
CA ASP A 121 0.89 3.25 11.93
C ASP A 121 -0.01 2.02 12.13
N ALA A 122 -1.00 1.83 11.27
CA ALA A 122 -1.92 0.70 11.38
C ALA A 122 -1.23 -0.65 11.16
N VAL A 123 -0.10 -0.67 10.43
CA VAL A 123 0.63 -1.90 10.09
C VAL A 123 2.04 -1.96 10.67
N LEU A 124 2.55 -0.84 11.13
CA LEU A 124 3.93 -0.75 11.67
C LEU A 124 4.00 -0.92 13.17
#